data_18e5de4c6b6fdd9d286f51a0bd4fde9c
#
_entry.id   18e5de4c6b6fdd9d286f51a0bd4fde9c
#
_cell.length_a   1.000
_cell.length_b   1.000
_cell.length_c   1.000
_cell.angle_alpha   90.00
_cell.angle_beta   90.00
_cell.angle_gamma   90.00
#
_symmetry.space_group_name_H-M   'P 1'
#
loop_
_entity.id
_entity.type
_entity.pdbx_description
1 polymer ?
#
loop_
_entity_poly.entity_id
_entity_poly.type
_entity_poly.pdbx_seq_one_letter_code
_entity_poly.pdbx_strand_id
1 'polypeptide(L)'
;MSYEDSSKINILDVARDLGFNPIPVSNNIYKDKTHDSLRFWTDTNSFCWYSKVNEINVKGSSFNLVQFVKNMTFPEAKKYLINKGFYTPENYKKKYNYNKNNLNYFKKNSLEKQKSFLEEREKQEEIKLKVPPFNTDLSKMINYFKNERKIEPSTVWKLIKNHKVLAFDKLDNICFFATNKEGQWKNITKRRIDTKEFFASKGGDKNYPFVINNKAKDILVCEGEIDAISCYEMFGNKFNYISIPATTDKGLIHHIEENNIKNTNIFLLMDNDEAGIKASKIIAENLEKLNRNLKVKNMTNILLDNVKDPNELLIKKKQNMIEKSIKKEKIFER
;
A
#
# COMPACT_ATOMS: atom_id res chain seq x y z
N MET A 1 -2.18 12.80 -28.31
CA MET A 1 -1.31 13.88 -27.83
C MET A 1 -0.01 13.26 -27.43
N SER A 2 1.10 13.61 -28.04
CA SER A 2 2.38 12.97 -27.75
C SER A 2 2.90 13.43 -26.39
N TYR A 3 3.55 12.53 -25.66
CA TYR A 3 4.26 12.76 -24.39
C TYR A 3 5.28 13.94 -24.49
N GLU A 4 5.70 14.26 -25.69
CA GLU A 4 6.68 15.33 -26.00
C GLU A 4 6.20 16.76 -25.72
N ASP A 5 4.89 17.03 -25.74
CA ASP A 5 4.38 18.42 -25.53
C ASP A 5 4.25 18.77 -24.03
N SER A 6 4.04 17.77 -23.16
CA SER A 6 3.96 17.98 -21.71
C SER A 6 5.32 18.16 -21.05
N SER A 7 6.40 17.69 -21.68
CA SER A 7 7.78 17.80 -21.17
C SER A 7 8.35 19.21 -21.18
N LYS A 8 7.71 20.14 -21.88
CA LYS A 8 8.14 21.55 -22.00
C LYS A 8 7.55 22.48 -20.94
N ILE A 9 6.52 22.01 -20.21
CA ILE A 9 5.86 22.83 -19.18
C ILE A 9 6.48 22.46 -17.83
N ASN A 10 7.19 23.40 -17.20
CA ASN A 10 7.84 23.17 -15.92
C ASN A 10 6.81 22.81 -14.84
N ILE A 11 6.86 21.59 -14.35
CA ILE A 11 5.93 21.06 -13.35
C ILE A 11 5.98 21.81 -12.02
N LEU A 12 7.15 22.31 -11.62
CA LEU A 12 7.31 23.06 -10.36
C LEU A 12 6.67 24.43 -10.42
N ASP A 13 6.73 25.10 -11.60
CA ASP A 13 6.12 26.43 -11.77
C ASP A 13 4.59 26.30 -11.77
N VAL A 14 4.05 25.27 -12.43
CA VAL A 14 2.61 24.97 -12.39
C VAL A 14 2.18 24.60 -10.97
N ALA A 15 2.98 23.83 -10.24
CA ALA A 15 2.67 23.47 -8.86
C ALA A 15 2.61 24.72 -7.96
N ARG A 16 3.55 25.67 -8.11
CA ARG A 16 3.52 26.95 -7.36
C ARG A 16 2.31 27.82 -7.69
N ASP A 17 1.93 27.90 -8.96
CA ASP A 17 0.71 28.65 -9.38
C ASP A 17 -0.57 28.01 -8.82
N LEU A 18 -0.56 26.71 -8.60
CA LEU A 18 -1.65 25.96 -7.96
C LEU A 18 -1.65 26.05 -6.42
N GLY A 19 -0.69 26.77 -5.82
CA GLY A 19 -0.60 26.97 -4.37
C GLY A 19 0.23 25.96 -3.60
N PHE A 20 0.93 25.04 -4.30
CA PHE A 20 1.89 24.13 -3.66
C PHE A 20 3.24 24.81 -3.42
N ASN A 21 3.99 24.29 -2.45
CA ASN A 21 5.32 24.75 -2.11
C ASN A 21 6.36 23.60 -2.28
N PRO A 22 6.84 23.35 -3.52
CA PRO A 22 7.82 22.30 -3.78
C PRO A 22 9.15 22.61 -3.13
N ILE A 23 9.64 21.70 -2.27
CA ILE A 23 10.96 21.74 -1.64
C ILE A 23 11.80 20.56 -2.12
N PRO A 24 13.14 20.73 -2.31
CA PRO A 24 14.00 19.67 -2.81
C PRO A 24 14.11 18.52 -1.80
N VAL A 25 14.13 17.28 -2.32
CA VAL A 25 14.41 16.06 -1.56
C VAL A 25 15.73 15.45 -1.99
N SER A 26 15.97 15.42 -3.31
CA SER A 26 17.24 14.99 -3.93
C SER A 26 17.37 15.63 -5.31
N ASN A 27 18.44 15.30 -6.07
CA ASN A 27 18.58 15.73 -7.46
C ASN A 27 17.30 15.36 -8.24
N ASN A 28 16.67 16.36 -8.89
CA ASN A 28 15.48 16.22 -9.72
C ASN A 28 14.20 15.76 -9.00
N ILE A 29 14.19 15.56 -7.67
CA ILE A 29 13.02 15.14 -6.90
C ILE A 29 12.66 16.22 -5.88
N TYR A 30 11.40 16.64 -5.91
CA TYR A 30 10.81 17.62 -4.99
C TYR A 30 9.60 17.00 -4.30
N LYS A 31 9.28 17.51 -3.10
CA LYS A 31 8.01 17.23 -2.42
C LYS A 31 7.30 18.53 -2.09
N ASP A 32 5.98 18.47 -1.93
CA ASP A 32 5.28 19.61 -1.35
C ASP A 32 5.58 19.75 0.15
N LYS A 33 5.75 20.98 0.63
CA LYS A 33 6.07 21.24 2.03
C LYS A 33 4.97 20.80 2.99
N THR A 34 3.71 20.91 2.57
CA THR A 34 2.52 20.62 3.39
C THR A 34 1.92 19.23 3.12
N HIS A 35 2.14 18.68 1.94
CA HIS A 35 1.62 17.37 1.52
C HIS A 35 2.77 16.41 1.24
N ASP A 36 3.31 15.77 2.27
CA ASP A 36 4.52 14.94 2.19
C ASP A 36 4.43 13.79 1.16
N SER A 37 3.23 13.33 0.82
CA SER A 37 2.98 12.31 -0.19
C SER A 37 2.93 12.82 -1.64
N LEU A 38 2.95 14.15 -1.87
CA LEU A 38 2.98 14.75 -3.21
C LEU A 38 4.44 14.93 -3.64
N ARG A 39 4.81 14.29 -4.74
CA ARG A 39 6.17 14.31 -5.33
C ARG A 39 6.15 14.87 -6.74
N PHE A 40 7.23 15.55 -7.09
CA PHE A 40 7.48 16.10 -8.42
C PHE A 40 8.86 15.66 -8.90
N TRP A 41 8.96 15.32 -10.18
CA TRP A 41 10.20 14.95 -10.86
C TRP A 41 10.47 15.94 -11.97
N THR A 42 11.61 16.63 -11.93
CA THR A 42 11.97 17.66 -12.92
C THR A 42 12.58 17.09 -14.19
N ASP A 43 13.20 15.91 -14.13
CA ASP A 43 13.75 15.20 -15.27
C ASP A 43 12.66 14.67 -16.22
N THR A 44 11.58 14.14 -15.66
CA THR A 44 10.42 13.65 -16.42
C THR A 44 9.28 14.66 -16.50
N ASN A 45 9.43 15.80 -15.82
CA ASN A 45 8.44 16.87 -15.75
C ASN A 45 7.05 16.38 -15.33
N SER A 46 7.03 15.55 -14.28
CA SER A 46 5.85 14.79 -13.84
C SER A 46 5.62 14.91 -12.32
N PHE A 47 4.45 14.48 -11.88
CA PHE A 47 4.10 14.40 -10.47
C PHE A 47 3.38 13.08 -10.13
N CYS A 48 3.35 12.75 -8.84
CA CYS A 48 2.49 11.73 -8.26
C CYS A 48 2.08 12.12 -6.84
N TRP A 49 0.80 11.98 -6.54
CA TRP A 49 0.26 12.19 -5.19
C TRP A 49 -0.09 10.84 -4.56
N TYR A 50 0.87 10.26 -3.86
CA TYR A 50 0.78 8.87 -3.36
C TYR A 50 -0.40 8.60 -2.41
N SER A 51 -0.78 9.55 -1.56
CA SER A 51 -1.94 9.38 -0.68
C SER A 51 -3.29 9.45 -1.41
N LYS A 52 -3.30 9.85 -2.69
CA LYS A 52 -4.50 10.01 -3.52
C LYS A 52 -4.51 9.08 -4.74
N VAL A 53 -3.71 8.01 -4.71
CA VAL A 53 -3.46 7.12 -5.86
C VAL A 53 -4.73 6.49 -6.46
N ASN A 54 -5.83 6.45 -5.73
CA ASN A 54 -7.12 5.92 -6.19
C ASN A 54 -8.00 6.95 -6.92
N GLU A 55 -7.59 8.23 -6.94
CA GLU A 55 -8.32 9.29 -7.64
C GLU A 55 -7.82 9.42 -9.09
N ILE A 56 -8.64 10.01 -9.98
CA ILE A 56 -8.29 10.22 -11.39
C ILE A 56 -7.29 11.38 -11.50
N ASN A 57 -6.31 11.26 -12.41
CA ASN A 57 -5.30 12.29 -12.70
C ASN A 57 -4.33 12.63 -11.55
N VAL A 58 -4.18 11.78 -10.54
CA VAL A 58 -3.28 11.98 -9.39
C VAL A 58 -1.80 11.77 -9.70
N LYS A 59 -1.49 11.43 -10.94
CA LYS A 59 -0.12 11.28 -11.47
C LYS A 59 -0.07 11.65 -12.94
N GLY A 60 1.08 12.11 -13.39
CA GLY A 60 1.31 12.44 -14.79
C GLY A 60 1.95 13.80 -14.97
N SER A 61 1.58 14.50 -16.03
CA SER A 61 2.14 15.79 -16.44
C SER A 61 1.45 16.98 -15.76
N SER A 62 1.93 18.18 -16.05
CA SER A 62 1.32 19.46 -15.63
C SER A 62 -0.18 19.56 -15.98
N PHE A 63 -0.62 18.99 -17.09
CA PHE A 63 -2.05 18.94 -17.44
C PHE A 63 -2.86 18.13 -16.44
N ASN A 64 -2.36 16.95 -16.05
CA ASN A 64 -3.02 16.08 -15.07
C ASN A 64 -3.07 16.76 -13.69
N LEU A 65 -2.02 17.48 -13.31
CA LEU A 65 -1.99 18.23 -12.05
C LEU A 65 -3.07 19.31 -12.02
N VAL A 66 -3.22 20.09 -13.09
CA VAL A 66 -4.28 21.12 -13.20
C VAL A 66 -5.67 20.48 -13.19
N GLN A 67 -5.87 19.39 -13.98
CA GLN A 67 -7.15 18.66 -14.00
C GLN A 67 -7.54 18.20 -12.60
N PHE A 68 -6.61 17.63 -11.88
CA PHE A 68 -6.84 17.08 -10.55
C PHE A 68 -7.15 18.19 -9.52
N VAL A 69 -6.28 19.20 -9.41
CA VAL A 69 -6.38 20.24 -8.37
C VAL A 69 -7.58 21.16 -8.59
N LYS A 70 -7.92 21.44 -9.85
CA LYS A 70 -9.01 22.36 -10.20
C LYS A 70 -10.29 21.64 -10.61
N ASN A 71 -10.32 20.31 -10.59
CA ASN A 71 -11.44 19.48 -11.05
C ASN A 71 -11.91 19.87 -12.47
N MET A 72 -10.96 20.02 -13.38
CA MET A 72 -11.17 20.46 -14.75
C MET A 72 -11.07 19.31 -15.75
N THR A 73 -11.79 19.40 -16.86
CA THR A 73 -11.56 18.55 -18.02
C THR A 73 -10.23 18.89 -18.70
N PHE A 74 -9.71 18.00 -19.53
CA PHE A 74 -8.46 18.26 -20.25
C PHE A 74 -8.47 19.53 -21.12
N PRO A 75 -9.54 19.86 -21.90
CA PRO A 75 -9.62 21.12 -22.63
C PRO A 75 -9.57 22.37 -21.73
N GLU A 76 -10.20 22.31 -20.57
CA GLU A 76 -10.19 23.41 -19.59
C GLU A 76 -8.83 23.58 -18.95
N ALA A 77 -8.17 22.50 -18.56
CA ALA A 77 -6.80 22.53 -18.03
C ALA A 77 -5.80 23.07 -19.07
N LYS A 78 -5.97 22.69 -20.34
CA LYS A 78 -5.19 23.28 -21.45
C LYS A 78 -5.40 24.77 -21.57
N LYS A 79 -6.65 25.24 -21.56
CA LYS A 79 -6.98 26.65 -21.60
C LYS A 79 -6.41 27.43 -20.41
N TYR A 80 -6.46 26.83 -19.21
CA TYR A 80 -5.86 27.36 -17.99
C TYR A 80 -4.35 27.59 -18.16
N LEU A 81 -3.61 26.58 -18.61
CA LEU A 81 -2.15 26.66 -18.81
C LEU A 81 -1.76 27.67 -19.89
N ILE A 82 -2.59 27.84 -20.95
CA ILE A 82 -2.41 28.89 -21.95
C ILE A 82 -2.59 30.27 -21.32
N ASN A 83 -3.69 30.49 -20.60
CA ASN A 83 -4.01 31.76 -19.99
C ASN A 83 -2.98 32.21 -18.94
N LYS A 84 -2.34 31.25 -18.28
CA LYS A 84 -1.24 31.48 -17.32
C LYS A 84 0.15 31.62 -17.96
N GLY A 85 0.24 31.50 -19.29
CA GLY A 85 1.51 31.61 -20.00
C GLY A 85 2.44 30.40 -19.89
N PHE A 86 2.00 29.31 -19.26
CA PHE A 86 2.80 28.09 -19.15
C PHE A 86 2.85 27.29 -20.45
N TYR A 87 1.91 27.53 -21.36
CA TYR A 87 1.79 26.82 -22.63
C TYR A 87 1.39 27.74 -23.75
N THR A 88 2.15 27.80 -24.87
CA THR A 88 1.84 28.58 -26.07
C THR A 88 1.50 27.65 -27.23
N PRO A 89 0.35 27.85 -27.89
CA PRO A 89 -0.09 26.99 -29.00
C PRO A 89 0.77 27.07 -30.27
N GLU A 90 1.66 28.06 -30.37
CA GLU A 90 2.46 28.32 -31.60
C GLU A 90 3.43 27.19 -31.94
N ASN A 91 3.87 26.47 -30.96
CA ASN A 91 4.67 25.25 -31.16
C ASN A 91 3.85 24.07 -31.75
N TYR A 92 2.53 24.22 -31.84
CA TYR A 92 1.61 23.19 -32.32
C TYR A 92 1.32 23.27 -33.82
N LYS A 93 1.39 24.45 -34.43
CA LYS A 93 0.98 24.68 -35.83
C LYS A 93 1.99 24.17 -36.88
N LYS A 94 3.23 23.87 -36.50
CA LYS A 94 4.26 23.48 -37.48
C LYS A 94 4.26 22.00 -37.90
N LYS A 95 3.44 21.15 -37.34
CA LYS A 95 3.53 19.69 -37.59
C LYS A 95 2.25 18.96 -38.02
N TYR A 96 1.10 19.58 -38.10
CA TYR A 96 -0.13 18.92 -38.53
C TYR A 96 -0.96 19.74 -39.51
N ASN A 97 -0.74 19.47 -40.80
CA ASN A 97 -1.73 19.74 -41.85
C ASN A 97 -2.88 18.74 -41.66
N TYR A 98 -4.02 19.23 -41.18
CA TYR A 98 -5.21 18.42 -40.94
C TYR A 98 -5.89 18.07 -42.25
N ASN A 99 -5.69 16.86 -42.73
CA ASN A 99 -6.45 16.30 -43.83
C ASN A 99 -7.60 15.44 -43.28
N LYS A 100 -8.83 15.79 -43.66
CA LYS A 100 -10.09 15.19 -43.17
C LYS A 100 -10.24 13.67 -43.39
N ASN A 101 -9.32 13.06 -44.15
CA ASN A 101 -9.35 11.63 -44.50
C ASN A 101 -8.73 10.70 -43.43
N ASN A 102 -8.28 11.23 -42.28
CA ASN A 102 -7.52 10.45 -41.32
C ASN A 102 -8.33 9.91 -40.12
N LEU A 103 -9.66 10.15 -40.02
CA LEU A 103 -10.45 9.63 -38.88
C LEU A 103 -10.47 8.07 -38.85
N ASN A 104 -10.45 7.43 -40.03
CA ASN A 104 -10.41 5.96 -40.12
C ASN A 104 -9.01 5.40 -39.85
N TYR A 105 -7.96 6.16 -40.16
CA TYR A 105 -6.58 5.79 -39.88
C TYR A 105 -6.28 5.81 -38.36
N PHE A 106 -6.82 6.80 -37.63
CA PHE A 106 -6.67 6.87 -36.17
C PHE A 106 -7.44 5.80 -35.42
N LYS A 107 -8.64 5.40 -35.90
CA LYS A 107 -9.39 4.27 -35.31
C LYS A 107 -8.67 2.93 -35.53
N LYS A 108 -8.11 2.71 -36.71
CA LYS A 108 -7.36 1.49 -37.04
C LYS A 108 -6.06 1.40 -36.25
N ASN A 109 -5.28 2.49 -36.17
CA ASN A 109 -4.02 2.55 -35.41
C ASN A 109 -4.24 2.50 -33.88
N SER A 110 -5.38 2.99 -33.35
CA SER A 110 -5.67 2.85 -31.92
C SER A 110 -6.01 1.40 -31.56
N LEU A 111 -6.70 0.68 -32.43
CA LEU A 111 -7.00 -0.75 -32.26
C LEU A 111 -5.74 -1.63 -32.44
N GLU A 112 -4.87 -1.30 -33.41
CA GLU A 112 -3.60 -1.99 -33.61
C GLU A 112 -2.62 -1.72 -32.45
N LYS A 113 -2.55 -0.48 -31.96
CA LYS A 113 -1.78 -0.15 -30.76
C LYS A 113 -2.35 -0.78 -29.48
N GLN A 114 -3.67 -0.90 -29.35
CA GLN A 114 -4.27 -1.65 -28.25
C GLN A 114 -3.97 -3.15 -28.35
N LYS A 115 -4.02 -3.72 -29.58
CA LYS A 115 -3.61 -5.12 -29.80
C LYS A 115 -2.13 -5.33 -29.55
N SER A 116 -1.24 -4.48 -30.08
CA SER A 116 0.21 -4.58 -29.83
C SER A 116 0.53 -4.36 -28.34
N PHE A 117 -0.18 -3.47 -27.63
CA PHE A 117 -0.01 -3.27 -26.20
C PHE A 117 -0.54 -4.45 -25.37
N LEU A 118 -1.60 -5.13 -25.83
CA LEU A 118 -2.07 -6.39 -25.23
C LEU A 118 -1.11 -7.54 -25.54
N GLU A 119 -0.61 -7.64 -26.78
CA GLU A 119 0.41 -8.62 -27.20
C GLU A 119 1.78 -8.37 -26.56
N GLU A 120 2.16 -7.09 -26.30
CA GLU A 120 3.33 -6.74 -25.50
C GLU A 120 3.14 -7.05 -24.01
N ARG A 121 1.92 -6.95 -23.48
CA ARG A 121 1.59 -7.43 -22.13
C ARG A 121 1.63 -8.95 -22.03
N GLU A 122 1.19 -9.66 -23.04
CA GLU A 122 1.29 -11.13 -23.13
C GLU A 122 2.72 -11.61 -23.37
N LYS A 123 3.56 -10.77 -24.01
CA LYS A 123 5.01 -11.01 -24.20
C LYS A 123 5.89 -10.43 -23.09
N GLN A 124 5.36 -9.63 -22.15
CA GLN A 124 6.09 -9.35 -20.92
C GLN A 124 6.24 -10.69 -20.22
N GLU A 125 7.45 -11.27 -20.29
CA GLU A 125 7.84 -12.37 -19.42
C GLU A 125 7.26 -12.08 -18.03
N GLU A 126 6.42 -12.99 -17.54
CA GLU A 126 5.88 -12.93 -16.18
C GLU A 126 7.07 -12.66 -15.27
N ILE A 127 7.17 -11.45 -14.73
CA ILE A 127 8.28 -11.10 -13.84
C ILE A 127 8.14 -12.02 -12.64
N LYS A 128 8.86 -13.15 -12.67
CA LYS A 128 8.82 -14.15 -11.60
C LYS A 128 9.18 -13.50 -10.28
N LEU A 129 8.42 -13.84 -9.26
CA LEU A 129 8.67 -13.39 -7.90
C LEU A 129 10.11 -13.68 -7.51
N LYS A 130 10.89 -12.63 -7.20
CA LYS A 130 12.27 -12.76 -6.76
C LYS A 130 12.31 -13.17 -5.29
N VAL A 131 12.55 -14.47 -5.06
CA VAL A 131 12.72 -15.03 -3.73
C VAL A 131 14.15 -14.76 -3.24
N PRO A 132 14.34 -14.15 -2.05
CA PRO A 132 15.68 -13.91 -1.51
C PRO A 132 16.30 -15.20 -0.98
N PRO A 133 17.64 -15.30 -0.90
CA PRO A 133 18.30 -16.36 -0.16
C PRO A 133 18.03 -16.19 1.34
N PHE A 134 17.59 -17.26 2.00
CA PHE A 134 17.26 -17.24 3.42
C PHE A 134 18.47 -17.51 4.31
N ASN A 135 18.43 -16.95 5.50
CA ASN A 135 19.39 -17.19 6.57
C ASN A 135 18.90 -18.39 7.41
N THR A 136 19.83 -19.26 7.83
CA THR A 136 19.56 -20.35 8.76
C THR A 136 19.67 -19.91 10.21
N ASP A 137 20.48 -18.88 10.48
CA ASP A 137 20.54 -18.25 11.81
C ASP A 137 19.41 -17.22 11.93
N LEU A 138 18.47 -17.50 12.80
CA LEU A 138 17.30 -16.66 13.04
C LEU A 138 17.44 -15.79 14.32
N SER A 139 18.59 -15.84 14.98
CA SER A 139 18.80 -15.21 16.30
C SER A 139 18.47 -13.72 16.28
N LYS A 140 18.94 -12.97 15.27
CA LYS A 140 18.65 -11.54 15.12
C LYS A 140 17.14 -11.27 14.97
N MET A 141 16.45 -12.03 14.13
CA MET A 141 15.01 -11.89 13.91
C MET A 141 14.22 -12.20 15.18
N ILE A 142 14.56 -13.29 15.86
CA ILE A 142 13.91 -13.70 17.12
C ILE A 142 14.13 -12.64 18.19
N ASN A 143 15.35 -12.11 18.32
CA ASN A 143 15.67 -11.03 19.26
C ASN A 143 14.89 -9.75 18.95
N TYR A 144 14.77 -9.39 17.69
CA TYR A 144 13.94 -8.25 17.27
C TYR A 144 12.48 -8.42 17.70
N PHE A 145 11.86 -9.54 17.38
CA PHE A 145 10.48 -9.80 17.79
C PHE A 145 10.29 -9.78 19.30
N LYS A 146 11.18 -10.47 20.04
CA LYS A 146 11.11 -10.54 21.51
C LYS A 146 11.35 -9.20 22.17
N ASN A 147 12.41 -8.51 21.82
CA ASN A 147 12.89 -7.36 22.56
C ASN A 147 12.21 -6.06 22.13
N GLU A 148 11.98 -5.87 20.81
CA GLU A 148 11.38 -4.63 20.30
C GLU A 148 9.86 -4.75 20.14
N ARG A 149 9.36 -5.90 19.67
CA ARG A 149 7.94 -6.10 19.38
C ARG A 149 7.19 -6.84 20.47
N LYS A 150 7.87 -7.34 21.50
CA LYS A 150 7.30 -8.13 22.62
C LYS A 150 6.49 -9.34 22.16
N ILE A 151 6.88 -9.93 21.01
CA ILE A 151 6.31 -11.16 20.46
C ILE A 151 7.17 -12.33 20.90
N GLU A 152 6.55 -13.37 21.47
CA GLU A 152 7.29 -14.50 22.02
C GLU A 152 8.01 -15.33 20.94
N PRO A 153 9.20 -15.86 21.23
CA PRO A 153 9.90 -16.76 20.31
C PRO A 153 9.05 -17.95 19.86
N SER A 154 8.20 -18.48 20.74
CA SER A 154 7.29 -19.58 20.40
C SER A 154 6.28 -19.20 19.32
N THR A 155 5.80 -17.97 19.32
CA THR A 155 4.91 -17.44 18.26
C THR A 155 5.67 -17.29 16.94
N VAL A 156 6.89 -16.74 16.97
CA VAL A 156 7.75 -16.62 15.77
C VAL A 156 8.00 -18.01 15.16
N TRP A 157 8.32 -19.02 15.98
CA TRP A 157 8.53 -20.39 15.51
C TRP A 157 7.27 -21.03 14.91
N LYS A 158 6.06 -20.75 15.45
CA LYS A 158 4.80 -21.20 14.86
C LYS A 158 4.59 -20.60 13.46
N LEU A 159 4.88 -19.31 13.30
CA LEU A 159 4.75 -18.62 12.00
C LEU A 159 5.70 -19.18 10.95
N ILE A 160 6.92 -19.56 11.34
CA ILE A 160 7.91 -20.16 10.43
C ILE A 160 7.53 -21.61 10.08
N LYS A 161 7.27 -22.45 11.09
CA LYS A 161 7.13 -23.90 10.90
C LYS A 161 5.73 -24.32 10.48
N ASN A 162 4.71 -23.78 11.14
CA ASN A 162 3.34 -24.23 10.96
C ASN A 162 2.63 -23.45 9.85
N HIS A 163 2.73 -22.13 9.89
CA HIS A 163 2.08 -21.26 8.91
C HIS A 163 2.93 -21.02 7.65
N LYS A 164 4.26 -21.14 7.75
CA LYS A 164 5.21 -20.91 6.65
C LYS A 164 5.10 -19.53 6.02
N VAL A 165 4.73 -18.53 6.83
CA VAL A 165 4.49 -17.15 6.39
C VAL A 165 5.61 -16.19 6.79
N LEU A 166 6.66 -16.68 7.47
CA LEU A 166 7.75 -15.88 7.99
C LEU A 166 9.10 -16.53 7.70
N ALA A 167 10.08 -15.74 7.27
CA ALA A 167 11.49 -16.11 7.15
C ALA A 167 12.41 -14.91 7.38
N PHE A 168 13.71 -15.19 7.39
CA PHE A 168 14.77 -14.19 7.53
C PHE A 168 15.73 -14.32 6.35
N ASP A 169 16.04 -13.24 5.66
CA ASP A 169 16.95 -13.30 4.52
C ASP A 169 18.41 -13.00 4.93
N LYS A 170 19.34 -13.27 4.02
CA LYS A 170 20.78 -13.04 4.26
C LYS A 170 21.19 -11.56 4.34
N LEU A 171 20.26 -10.64 4.10
CA LEU A 171 20.46 -9.20 4.22
C LEU A 171 19.81 -8.63 5.50
N ASP A 172 19.55 -9.49 6.48
CA ASP A 172 18.90 -9.13 7.76
C ASP A 172 17.51 -8.52 7.60
N ASN A 173 16.75 -8.96 6.58
CA ASN A 173 15.35 -8.58 6.44
C ASN A 173 14.42 -9.68 6.92
N ILE A 174 13.40 -9.31 7.67
CA ILE A 174 12.24 -10.17 7.95
C ILE A 174 11.41 -10.25 6.67
N CYS A 175 11.13 -11.45 6.19
CA CYS A 175 10.31 -11.72 5.01
C CYS A 175 8.94 -12.23 5.42
N PHE A 176 7.89 -11.57 4.97
CA PHE A 176 6.50 -11.96 5.15
C PHE A 176 5.95 -12.50 3.83
N PHE A 177 5.42 -13.71 3.83
CA PHE A 177 4.94 -14.38 2.62
C PHE A 177 3.44 -14.26 2.48
N ALA A 178 3.00 -13.80 1.32
CA ALA A 178 1.62 -13.89 0.89
C ALA A 178 1.47 -15.02 -0.14
N THR A 179 0.47 -15.87 0.05
CA THR A 179 0.24 -17.07 -0.76
C THR A 179 -1.14 -17.05 -1.40
N ASN A 180 -1.29 -17.75 -2.53
CA ASN A 180 -2.60 -18.10 -3.05
C ASN A 180 -3.20 -19.29 -2.26
N LYS A 181 -4.41 -19.69 -2.63
CA LYS A 181 -5.13 -20.81 -1.98
C LYS A 181 -4.41 -22.16 -2.12
N GLU A 182 -3.55 -22.33 -3.13
CA GLU A 182 -2.70 -23.51 -3.33
C GLU A 182 -1.40 -23.47 -2.50
N GLY A 183 -1.15 -22.40 -1.73
CA GLY A 183 0.03 -22.22 -0.91
C GLY A 183 1.28 -21.76 -1.68
N GLN A 184 1.14 -21.36 -2.92
CA GLN A 184 2.25 -20.80 -3.72
C GLN A 184 2.50 -19.34 -3.32
N TRP A 185 3.76 -18.97 -3.16
CA TRP A 185 4.15 -17.59 -2.88
C TRP A 185 3.82 -16.66 -4.04
N LYS A 186 3.04 -15.64 -3.78
CA LYS A 186 2.63 -14.61 -4.74
C LYS A 186 3.23 -13.26 -4.45
N ASN A 187 3.49 -12.96 -3.17
CA ASN A 187 4.16 -11.74 -2.78
C ASN A 187 5.08 -12.01 -1.58
N ILE A 188 6.16 -11.22 -1.48
CA ILE A 188 7.06 -11.20 -0.32
C ILE A 188 7.27 -9.74 0.04
N THR A 189 6.75 -9.34 1.18
CA THR A 189 7.07 -8.06 1.78
C THR A 189 8.23 -8.26 2.76
N LYS A 190 9.05 -7.24 2.91
CA LYS A 190 10.26 -7.29 3.71
C LYS A 190 10.36 -6.11 4.63
N ARG A 191 10.84 -6.36 5.83
CA ARG A 191 11.18 -5.34 6.81
C ARG A 191 12.64 -5.48 7.22
N ARG A 192 13.41 -4.44 7.05
CA ARG A 192 14.78 -4.35 7.55
C ARG A 192 14.76 -4.12 9.07
N ILE A 193 15.58 -4.86 9.80
CA ILE A 193 15.57 -4.77 11.27
C ILE A 193 16.19 -3.47 11.75
N ASP A 194 17.31 -3.06 11.16
CA ASP A 194 18.12 -1.90 11.58
C ASP A 194 17.46 -0.56 11.23
N THR A 195 17.05 -0.37 9.98
CA THR A 195 16.48 0.91 9.49
C THR A 195 14.96 0.97 9.58
N LYS A 196 14.29 -0.15 9.86
CA LYS A 196 12.83 -0.30 9.87
C LYS A 196 12.17 -0.03 8.50
N GLU A 197 12.95 0.05 7.43
CA GLU A 197 12.45 0.17 6.07
C GLU A 197 11.58 -1.01 5.68
N PHE A 198 10.55 -0.71 4.90
CA PHE A 198 9.60 -1.69 4.40
C PHE A 198 9.54 -1.65 2.88
N PHE A 199 9.64 -2.79 2.22
CA PHE A 199 9.63 -2.89 0.77
C PHE A 199 9.15 -4.27 0.28
N ALA A 200 8.66 -4.34 -0.96
CA ALA A 200 8.23 -5.59 -1.59
C ALA A 200 9.32 -6.17 -2.50
N SER A 201 9.37 -7.48 -2.62
CA SER A 201 10.21 -8.17 -3.61
C SER A 201 9.73 -7.88 -5.03
N LYS A 202 10.69 -7.76 -5.97
CA LYS A 202 10.38 -7.60 -7.39
C LYS A 202 9.56 -8.80 -7.89
N GLY A 203 8.53 -8.54 -8.68
CA GLY A 203 7.64 -9.57 -9.23
C GLY A 203 6.57 -10.07 -8.26
N GLY A 204 6.43 -9.44 -7.08
CA GLY A 204 5.35 -9.73 -6.15
C GLY A 204 4.02 -9.15 -6.60
N ASP A 205 2.95 -9.94 -6.48
CA ASP A 205 1.58 -9.50 -6.74
C ASP A 205 0.97 -8.93 -5.45
N LYS A 206 0.75 -7.62 -5.45
CA LYS A 206 0.20 -6.88 -4.30
C LYS A 206 -1.27 -7.17 -4.00
N ASN A 207 -1.97 -7.90 -4.87
CA ASN A 207 -3.32 -8.35 -4.60
C ASN A 207 -3.36 -9.49 -3.56
N TYR A 208 -2.21 -10.12 -3.29
CA TYR A 208 -2.11 -11.15 -2.26
C TYR A 208 -1.65 -10.52 -0.95
N PRO A 209 -2.51 -10.48 0.09
CA PRO A 209 -2.17 -9.98 1.41
C PRO A 209 -1.38 -11.01 2.23
N PHE A 210 -0.70 -10.55 3.27
CA PHE A 210 -0.15 -11.45 4.28
C PHE A 210 -1.29 -12.06 5.10
N VAL A 211 -1.29 -13.38 5.27
CA VAL A 211 -2.35 -14.11 5.97
C VAL A 211 -1.77 -15.12 6.94
N ILE A 212 -2.18 -15.07 8.22
CA ILE A 212 -1.99 -16.13 9.19
C ILE A 212 -3.30 -16.93 9.22
N ASN A 213 -3.32 -18.07 8.53
CA ASN A 213 -4.51 -18.91 8.43
C ASN A 213 -4.55 -19.94 9.58
N ASN A 214 -5.45 -19.73 10.53
CA ASN A 214 -5.71 -20.63 11.65
C ASN A 214 -6.90 -21.57 11.39
N LYS A 215 -7.47 -21.55 10.19
CA LYS A 215 -8.74 -22.23 9.87
C LYS A 215 -9.90 -21.75 10.75
N ALA A 216 -9.80 -20.53 11.25
CA ALA A 216 -10.84 -19.90 12.06
C ALA A 216 -12.03 -19.47 11.17
N LYS A 217 -13.21 -19.36 11.79
CA LYS A 217 -14.40 -18.87 11.09
C LYS A 217 -14.32 -17.37 10.81
N ASP A 218 -13.78 -16.62 11.75
CA ASP A 218 -13.75 -15.17 11.72
C ASP A 218 -12.38 -14.63 11.28
N ILE A 219 -12.38 -13.44 10.70
CA ILE A 219 -11.19 -12.78 10.18
C ILE A 219 -10.94 -11.51 10.98
N LEU A 220 -9.68 -11.25 11.34
CA LEU A 220 -9.22 -9.99 11.89
C LEU A 220 -8.24 -9.34 10.93
N VAL A 221 -8.51 -8.09 10.54
CA VAL A 221 -7.75 -7.32 9.56
C VAL A 221 -6.99 -6.22 10.28
N CYS A 222 -5.69 -6.12 9.99
CA CYS A 222 -4.78 -5.07 10.49
C CYS A 222 -4.11 -4.34 9.32
N GLU A 223 -3.44 -3.22 9.61
CA GLU A 223 -2.73 -2.46 8.59
C GLU A 223 -1.38 -3.08 8.23
N GLY A 224 -0.62 -3.56 9.22
CA GLY A 224 0.72 -4.10 9.04
C GLY A 224 0.85 -5.59 9.39
N GLU A 225 1.89 -6.25 8.84
CA GLU A 225 2.15 -7.67 9.13
C GLU A 225 2.53 -7.87 10.60
N ILE A 226 3.28 -6.92 11.19
CA ILE A 226 3.65 -6.98 12.62
C ILE A 226 2.41 -6.84 13.49
N ASP A 227 1.42 -6.04 13.08
CA ASP A 227 0.17 -5.87 13.79
C ASP A 227 -0.68 -7.15 13.74
N ALA A 228 -0.75 -7.78 12.58
CA ALA A 228 -1.40 -9.08 12.44
C ALA A 228 -0.73 -10.17 13.32
N ILE A 229 0.61 -10.18 13.38
CA ILE A 229 1.37 -11.08 14.26
C ILE A 229 1.13 -10.74 15.73
N SER A 230 1.05 -9.46 16.09
CA SER A 230 0.75 -9.01 17.45
C SER A 230 -0.67 -9.41 17.89
N CYS A 231 -1.62 -9.33 16.98
CA CYS A 231 -2.96 -9.86 17.21
C CYS A 231 -2.97 -11.38 17.37
N TYR A 232 -2.17 -12.11 16.57
CA TYR A 232 -2.01 -13.54 16.73
C TYR A 232 -1.39 -13.91 18.09
N GLU A 233 -0.39 -13.15 18.55
CA GLU A 233 0.19 -13.29 19.90
C GLU A 233 -0.88 -13.07 20.99
N MET A 234 -1.76 -12.07 20.83
CA MET A 234 -2.77 -11.71 21.84
C MET A 234 -3.97 -12.65 21.86
N PHE A 235 -4.42 -13.12 20.70
CA PHE A 235 -5.71 -13.79 20.56
C PHE A 235 -5.59 -15.26 20.10
N GLY A 236 -4.38 -15.74 19.77
CA GLY A 236 -4.10 -17.10 19.35
C GLY A 236 -4.86 -17.50 18.09
N ASN A 237 -5.44 -18.68 18.10
CA ASN A 237 -6.14 -19.26 16.94
C ASN A 237 -7.59 -18.77 16.75
N LYS A 238 -7.99 -17.70 17.45
CA LYS A 238 -9.38 -17.21 17.43
C LYS A 238 -9.81 -16.68 16.06
N PHE A 239 -8.87 -16.13 15.29
CA PHE A 239 -9.12 -15.52 13.99
C PHE A 239 -8.14 -16.06 12.93
N ASN A 240 -8.49 -15.90 11.66
CA ASN A 240 -7.51 -15.75 10.60
C ASN A 240 -7.07 -14.28 10.59
N TYR A 241 -5.79 -13.98 10.53
CA TYR A 241 -5.27 -12.62 10.58
C TYR A 241 -4.78 -12.22 9.20
N ILE A 242 -5.20 -11.04 8.74
CA ILE A 242 -4.86 -10.50 7.43
C ILE A 242 -4.28 -9.12 7.61
N SER A 243 -3.16 -8.81 6.96
CA SER A 243 -2.67 -7.44 6.87
C SER A 243 -2.88 -6.86 5.49
N ILE A 244 -3.38 -5.62 5.45
CA ILE A 244 -3.56 -4.83 4.24
C ILE A 244 -3.12 -3.39 4.50
N PRO A 245 -2.43 -2.72 3.56
CA PRO A 245 -2.11 -1.31 3.73
C PRO A 245 -3.40 -0.47 3.76
N ALA A 246 -3.44 0.59 4.60
CA ALA A 246 -4.61 1.48 4.75
C ALA A 246 -5.05 2.16 3.44
N THR A 247 -4.19 2.17 2.44
CA THR A 247 -4.45 2.83 1.16
C THR A 247 -5.31 2.00 0.20
N THR A 248 -5.55 0.71 0.47
CA THR A 248 -6.29 -0.17 -0.46
C THR A 248 -6.84 -1.42 0.22
N ASP A 249 -8.05 -1.79 -0.11
CA ASP A 249 -8.73 -3.02 0.31
C ASP A 249 -8.63 -4.16 -0.73
N LYS A 250 -7.98 -3.91 -1.87
CA LYS A 250 -7.91 -4.87 -3.00
C LYS A 250 -7.41 -6.25 -2.59
N GLY A 251 -6.38 -6.30 -1.74
CA GLY A 251 -5.84 -7.56 -1.25
C GLY A 251 -6.86 -8.35 -0.42
N LEU A 252 -7.63 -7.68 0.44
CA LEU A 252 -8.68 -8.31 1.23
C LEU A 252 -9.82 -8.83 0.36
N ILE A 253 -10.28 -8.01 -0.58
CA ILE A 253 -11.34 -8.39 -1.53
C ILE A 253 -10.89 -9.60 -2.36
N HIS A 254 -9.68 -9.55 -2.92
CA HIS A 254 -9.11 -10.66 -3.68
C HIS A 254 -9.05 -11.95 -2.84
N HIS A 255 -8.57 -11.87 -1.60
CA HIS A 255 -8.52 -13.03 -0.70
C HIS A 255 -9.90 -13.61 -0.40
N ILE A 256 -10.91 -12.75 -0.19
CA ILE A 256 -12.30 -13.17 0.04
C ILE A 256 -12.87 -13.87 -1.19
N GLU A 257 -12.62 -13.35 -2.38
CA GLU A 257 -13.10 -13.90 -3.64
C GLU A 257 -12.42 -15.22 -3.99
N GLU A 258 -11.07 -15.26 -3.96
CA GLU A 258 -10.27 -16.44 -4.28
C GLU A 258 -10.61 -17.63 -3.37
N ASN A 259 -10.81 -17.38 -2.08
CA ASN A 259 -11.13 -18.41 -1.09
C ASN A 259 -12.66 -18.63 -0.92
N ASN A 260 -13.49 -17.98 -1.72
CA ASN A 260 -14.94 -18.06 -1.67
C ASN A 260 -15.54 -17.87 -0.27
N ILE A 261 -14.97 -16.89 0.49
CA ILE A 261 -15.37 -16.62 1.87
C ILE A 261 -16.77 -16.01 1.91
N LYS A 262 -17.66 -16.56 2.76
CA LYS A 262 -19.04 -16.15 2.97
C LYS A 262 -19.46 -16.38 4.42
N ASN A 263 -20.54 -15.72 4.86
CA ASN A 263 -21.12 -15.90 6.20
C ASN A 263 -20.09 -15.76 7.32
N THR A 264 -19.22 -14.76 7.22
CA THR A 264 -18.04 -14.58 8.08
C THR A 264 -18.10 -13.23 8.78
N ASN A 265 -17.66 -13.16 10.05
CA ASN A 265 -17.43 -11.88 10.69
C ASN A 265 -16.03 -11.39 10.35
N ILE A 266 -15.92 -10.14 9.93
CA ILE A 266 -14.67 -9.46 9.64
C ILE A 266 -14.50 -8.33 10.65
N PHE A 267 -13.44 -8.42 11.44
CA PHE A 267 -13.09 -7.44 12.45
C PHE A 267 -11.97 -6.56 11.92
N LEU A 268 -12.19 -5.25 11.85
CA LEU A 268 -11.19 -4.27 11.41
C LEU A 268 -10.50 -3.68 12.64
N LEU A 269 -9.21 -3.91 12.76
CA LEU A 269 -8.34 -3.35 13.80
C LEU A 269 -7.19 -2.61 13.12
N MET A 270 -7.55 -1.50 12.47
CA MET A 270 -6.62 -0.61 11.77
C MET A 270 -5.95 0.35 12.77
N ASP A 271 -4.95 1.10 12.31
CA ASP A 271 -4.28 2.11 13.13
C ASP A 271 -5.28 3.15 13.68
N ASN A 272 -5.04 3.61 14.90
CA ASN A 272 -5.87 4.61 15.58
C ASN A 272 -5.44 6.03 15.19
N ASP A 273 -5.41 6.27 13.88
CA ASP A 273 -5.16 7.59 13.30
C ASP A 273 -6.22 7.90 12.22
N GLU A 274 -6.20 9.11 11.68
CA GLU A 274 -7.18 9.57 10.70
C GLU A 274 -7.22 8.66 9.45
N ALA A 275 -6.06 8.17 9.01
CA ALA A 275 -5.95 7.29 7.84
C ALA A 275 -6.58 5.92 8.10
N GLY A 276 -6.27 5.27 9.23
CA GLY A 276 -6.83 3.99 9.63
C GLY A 276 -8.35 4.05 9.89
N ILE A 277 -8.83 5.13 10.51
CA ILE A 277 -10.27 5.35 10.72
C ILE A 277 -11.00 5.50 9.38
N LYS A 278 -10.45 6.29 8.46
CA LYS A 278 -11.01 6.46 7.11
C LYS A 278 -10.98 5.16 6.32
N ALA A 279 -9.87 4.43 6.37
CA ALA A 279 -9.72 3.13 5.72
C ALA A 279 -10.77 2.13 6.23
N SER A 280 -10.99 2.04 7.53
CA SER A 280 -12.00 1.15 8.14
C SER A 280 -13.40 1.38 7.57
N LYS A 281 -13.80 2.63 7.36
CA LYS A 281 -15.11 2.97 6.77
C LYS A 281 -15.21 2.50 5.31
N ILE A 282 -14.19 2.83 4.50
CA ILE A 282 -14.15 2.47 3.08
C ILE A 282 -14.16 0.94 2.90
N ILE A 283 -13.36 0.23 3.71
CA ILE A 283 -13.30 -1.23 3.69
C ILE A 283 -14.67 -1.83 4.02
N ALA A 284 -15.34 -1.35 5.07
CA ALA A 284 -16.66 -1.82 5.47
C ALA A 284 -17.69 -1.64 4.33
N GLU A 285 -17.77 -0.44 3.74
CA GLU A 285 -18.67 -0.13 2.62
C GLU A 285 -18.39 -1.01 1.38
N ASN A 286 -17.14 -1.30 1.08
CA ASN A 286 -16.79 -2.11 -0.10
C ASN A 286 -17.06 -3.60 0.14
N LEU A 287 -16.85 -4.10 1.36
CA LEU A 287 -17.17 -5.48 1.72
C LEU A 287 -18.69 -5.75 1.70
N GLU A 288 -19.52 -4.79 2.10
CA GLU A 288 -20.99 -4.90 2.00
C GLU A 288 -21.46 -5.08 0.55
N LYS A 289 -20.81 -4.41 -0.41
CA LYS A 289 -21.13 -4.52 -1.84
C LYS A 289 -20.86 -5.91 -2.45
N LEU A 290 -20.07 -6.76 -1.79
CA LEU A 290 -19.73 -8.09 -2.30
C LEU A 290 -20.88 -9.10 -2.22
N ASN A 291 -22.00 -8.77 -1.54
CA ASN A 291 -23.17 -9.64 -1.38
C ASN A 291 -22.84 -11.07 -0.87
N ARG A 292 -21.87 -11.18 0.05
CA ARG A 292 -21.38 -12.46 0.59
C ARG A 292 -21.81 -12.74 2.02
N ASN A 293 -22.77 -11.97 2.56
CA ASN A 293 -23.21 -12.03 3.95
C ASN A 293 -22.04 -11.89 4.94
N LEU A 294 -21.22 -10.86 4.73
CA LEU A 294 -20.10 -10.51 5.60
C LEU A 294 -20.58 -9.53 6.68
N LYS A 295 -20.28 -9.81 7.93
CA LYS A 295 -20.58 -8.90 9.04
C LYS A 295 -19.31 -8.16 9.46
N VAL A 296 -19.20 -6.91 9.04
CA VAL A 296 -18.01 -6.08 9.34
C VAL A 296 -18.19 -5.37 10.67
N LYS A 297 -17.17 -5.44 11.53
CA LYS A 297 -17.13 -4.78 12.84
C LYS A 297 -15.81 -4.01 12.99
N ASN A 298 -15.90 -2.71 13.26
CA ASN A 298 -14.73 -1.93 13.61
C ASN A 298 -14.37 -2.20 15.09
N MET A 299 -13.13 -2.60 15.33
CA MET A 299 -12.55 -2.88 16.65
C MET A 299 -11.47 -1.86 17.06
N THR A 300 -11.27 -0.79 16.32
CA THR A 300 -10.24 0.23 16.63
C THR A 300 -10.44 0.84 18.03
N ASN A 301 -11.66 0.82 18.55
CA ASN A 301 -11.97 1.27 19.90
C ASN A 301 -11.31 0.44 21.02
N ILE A 302 -10.77 -0.74 20.75
CA ILE A 302 -9.94 -1.47 21.74
C ILE A 302 -8.53 -0.89 21.87
N LEU A 303 -8.10 -0.08 20.90
CA LEU A 303 -6.91 0.74 21.03
C LEU A 303 -7.30 1.95 21.89
N LEU A 304 -6.64 2.07 23.05
CA LEU A 304 -6.84 3.21 23.95
C LEU A 304 -6.37 4.50 23.29
N ASP A 305 -6.82 5.66 23.76
CA ASP A 305 -6.54 6.98 23.16
C ASP A 305 -5.06 7.27 22.89
N ASN A 306 -4.16 6.64 23.64
CA ASN A 306 -2.71 6.79 23.50
C ASN A 306 -2.02 5.55 22.91
N VAL A 307 -2.76 4.69 22.22
CA VAL A 307 -2.26 3.49 21.52
C VAL A 307 -2.53 3.63 20.04
N LYS A 308 -1.47 3.63 19.25
CA LYS A 308 -1.58 3.83 17.80
C LYS A 308 -2.02 2.57 17.07
N ASP A 309 -1.40 1.45 17.36
CA ASP A 309 -1.51 0.21 16.59
C ASP A 309 -1.59 -1.05 17.48
N PRO A 310 -1.94 -2.21 16.93
CA PRO A 310 -2.01 -3.47 17.67
C PRO A 310 -0.69 -3.92 18.31
N ASN A 311 0.46 -3.59 17.72
CA ASN A 311 1.74 -3.93 18.33
C ASN A 311 1.99 -3.11 19.59
N GLU A 312 1.68 -1.82 19.57
CA GLU A 312 1.78 -0.97 20.76
C GLU A 312 0.82 -1.43 21.85
N LEU A 313 -0.40 -1.89 21.49
CA LEU A 313 -1.33 -2.49 22.44
C LEU A 313 -0.74 -3.73 23.13
N LEU A 314 -0.11 -4.63 22.36
CA LEU A 314 0.57 -5.82 22.89
C LEU A 314 1.68 -5.42 23.89
N ILE A 315 2.52 -4.46 23.50
CA ILE A 315 3.62 -3.96 24.34
C ILE A 315 3.08 -3.45 25.69
N LYS A 316 2.06 -2.58 25.66
CA LYS A 316 1.45 -2.04 26.88
C LYS A 316 0.79 -3.12 27.75
N LYS A 317 0.10 -4.08 27.14
CA LYS A 317 -0.49 -5.20 27.89
C LYS A 317 0.58 -6.02 28.62
N LYS A 318 1.70 -6.35 27.97
CA LYS A 318 2.79 -7.10 28.61
C LYS A 318 3.48 -6.29 29.72
N GLN A 319 3.69 -5.00 29.54
CA GLN A 319 4.20 -4.10 30.59
C GLN A 319 3.30 -4.09 31.83
N ASN A 320 2.00 -3.88 31.64
CA ASN A 320 1.03 -3.88 32.72
C ASN A 320 0.97 -5.24 33.49
N MET A 321 1.17 -6.36 32.78
CA MET A 321 1.22 -7.67 33.45
C MET A 321 2.47 -7.80 34.35
N ILE A 322 3.63 -7.34 33.89
CA ILE A 322 4.88 -7.35 34.66
C ILE A 322 4.75 -6.48 35.92
N GLU A 323 4.23 -5.26 35.77
CA GLU A 323 4.01 -4.35 36.92
C GLU A 323 3.07 -4.95 37.96
N LYS A 324 1.99 -5.60 37.54
CA LYS A 324 1.05 -6.28 38.44
C LYS A 324 1.71 -7.45 39.17
N SER A 325 2.59 -8.22 38.49
CA SER A 325 3.33 -9.31 39.14
C SER A 325 4.30 -8.81 40.17
N ILE A 326 5.08 -7.76 39.86
CA ILE A 326 6.02 -7.14 40.82
C ILE A 326 5.29 -6.58 42.04
N LYS A 327 4.11 -5.92 41.84
CA LYS A 327 3.30 -5.41 42.95
C LYS A 327 2.78 -6.54 43.86
N LYS A 328 2.41 -7.70 43.30
CA LYS A 328 1.98 -8.85 44.06
C LYS A 328 3.12 -9.43 44.91
N GLU A 329 4.31 -9.61 44.32
CA GLU A 329 5.48 -10.13 45.06
C GLU A 329 5.82 -9.22 46.28
N LYS A 330 5.84 -7.89 46.08
CA LYS A 330 6.10 -6.94 47.17
C LYS A 330 5.04 -6.93 48.28
N ILE A 331 3.84 -7.44 48.02
CA ILE A 331 2.78 -7.58 49.04
C ILE A 331 3.01 -8.84 49.89
N PHE A 332 3.60 -9.89 49.30
CA PHE A 332 3.90 -11.16 50.00
C PHE A 332 5.20 -11.10 50.81
N GLU A 333 6.07 -10.10 50.58
CA GLU A 333 7.31 -9.88 51.33
C GLU A 333 7.12 -8.95 52.57
N ARG A 334 5.91 -8.45 52.80
CA ARG A 334 5.51 -7.67 53.98
C ARG A 334 4.64 -8.49 54.91
#